data_364eeaa3fc47a78252ae10109a6e71de
#
_entry.id   364eeaa3fc47a78252ae10109a6e71de
#
_cell.length_a   1.000
_cell.length_b   1.000
_cell.length_c   1.000
_cell.angle_alpha   90.00
_cell.angle_beta   90.00
_cell.angle_gamma   90.00
#
_symmetry.space_group_name_H-M   'P 1'
#
loop_
_entity.id
_entity.type
_entity.pdbx_description
1 polymer ?
#
loop_
_entity_poly.entity_id
_entity_poly.type
_entity_poly.pdbx_seq_one_letter_code
_entity_poly.pdbx_strand_id
1 'polypeptide(L)'
;MRRVRPLVALLAGLVSTFLLVGAAPAPAAGAPAQPVQVAPAAVTPQVEPEVEPVAATPLRVASFNVRCANCSRNDRTNKREKNWEVRRTKVISQIKAEKVDVIGVQEASPGILKGTKTSQFEDLAKRLGEPYQLTNTYRYGCARSTSYKSCTKVDNGASADVRIIYNTERLELLDQGSKQLDKEKATSGPRFLAWAIFQDRTDGRKFFFANAHTEPGQSKAKRALRKRQANLIVSTIKANNPDNLPVVLVGDFSSTKLTSANTVYDVLMKSGLVIDPLGNTKKQKSTKKATAEKLTNVKYFTLNNFKSKPTSYKGYALGAHIDYILVSKSIRVLEYKVVLSVKNGKFSGVIPSDHNMVRATILLP
;
A
#
# COMPACT_ATOMS: atom_id res chain seq x y z
N MET A 1 -4.12 -54.95 12.47
CA MET A 1 -3.83 -55.27 13.87
C MET A 1 -2.43 -54.80 14.23
N ARG A 2 -2.29 -53.73 15.00
CA ARG A 2 -1.16 -53.44 15.92
C ARG A 2 -1.57 -52.20 16.73
N ARG A 3 -1.56 -52.42 18.03
CA ARG A 3 -2.06 -51.54 19.09
C ARG A 3 -1.05 -50.43 19.39
N VAL A 4 -1.57 -49.21 19.59
CA VAL A 4 -0.82 -48.06 20.11
C VAL A 4 -1.09 -47.98 21.61
N ARG A 5 -0.04 -47.87 22.42
CA ARG A 5 -0.08 -47.62 23.88
C ARG A 5 0.22 -46.14 24.16
N PRO A 6 -0.42 -45.50 25.14
CA PRO A 6 -0.10 -44.16 25.53
C PRO A 6 1.05 -44.06 26.54
N LEU A 7 1.83 -43.00 26.41
CA LEU A 7 2.90 -42.64 27.35
C LEU A 7 2.35 -41.60 28.37
N VAL A 8 2.55 -41.96 29.64
CA VAL A 8 2.17 -41.13 30.80
C VAL A 8 3.28 -40.12 31.09
N ALA A 9 2.95 -38.86 31.26
CA ALA A 9 3.86 -37.81 31.70
C ALA A 9 3.84 -37.65 33.21
N LEU A 10 5.03 -37.76 33.83
CA LEU A 10 5.23 -37.50 35.28
C LEU A 10 5.30 -35.98 35.55
N LEU A 11 4.52 -35.54 36.53
CA LEU A 11 4.69 -34.26 37.22
C LEU A 11 5.80 -34.33 38.26
N ALA A 12 6.77 -33.45 38.20
CA ALA A 12 7.73 -33.20 39.28
C ALA A 12 7.37 -31.91 40.01
N GLY A 13 7.02 -32.05 41.27
CA GLY A 13 6.74 -30.94 42.18
C GLY A 13 8.03 -30.33 42.74
N LEU A 14 8.12 -29.01 42.74
CA LEU A 14 9.15 -28.25 43.47
C LEU A 14 8.61 -27.77 44.81
N VAL A 15 9.28 -28.28 45.88
CA VAL A 15 9.06 -27.88 47.26
C VAL A 15 9.88 -26.60 47.55
N SER A 16 9.24 -25.51 47.93
CA SER A 16 9.90 -24.30 48.41
C SER A 16 10.06 -24.32 49.90
N THR A 17 11.29 -24.36 50.38
CA THR A 17 11.67 -24.26 51.78
C THR A 17 11.65 -22.81 52.27
N PHE A 18 10.86 -22.55 53.33
CA PHE A 18 10.89 -21.29 54.08
C PHE A 18 12.03 -21.31 55.11
N LEU A 19 12.92 -20.32 55.07
CA LEU A 19 13.87 -20.02 56.15
C LEU A 19 13.27 -19.00 57.12
N LEU A 20 13.09 -19.40 58.37
CA LEU A 20 12.81 -18.52 59.48
C LEU A 20 14.12 -17.86 59.95
N VAL A 21 14.17 -16.53 59.96
CA VAL A 21 15.23 -15.74 60.57
C VAL A 21 14.66 -15.11 61.86
N GLY A 22 15.37 -15.36 62.95
CA GLY A 22 14.98 -15.01 64.31
C GLY A 22 14.99 -13.50 64.62
N ALA A 23 14.14 -13.10 65.52
CA ALA A 23 14.00 -11.75 66.06
C ALA A 23 15.05 -11.48 67.18
N ALA A 24 15.68 -10.33 67.08
CA ALA A 24 16.49 -9.76 68.15
C ALA A 24 15.69 -8.72 69.00
N PRO A 25 15.96 -8.54 70.27
CA PRO A 25 15.13 -7.73 71.15
C PRO A 25 15.39 -6.23 71.04
N ALA A 26 14.36 -5.41 71.26
CA ALA A 26 14.31 -3.97 71.17
C ALA A 26 14.96 -3.29 72.44
N PRO A 27 15.64 -2.16 72.26
CA PRO A 27 15.98 -1.28 73.39
C PRO A 27 14.85 -0.28 73.72
N ALA A 28 14.89 0.15 74.99
CA ALA A 28 13.84 0.87 75.70
C ALA A 28 13.54 2.28 75.18
N ALA A 29 12.33 2.71 75.53
CA ALA A 29 11.65 3.94 75.18
C ALA A 29 12.35 5.22 75.62
N GLY A 30 12.57 6.14 74.69
CA GLY A 30 12.83 7.55 74.94
C GLY A 30 11.59 8.39 74.69
N ALA A 31 11.40 9.46 75.47
CA ALA A 31 10.21 10.32 75.54
C ALA A 31 9.83 10.99 74.19
N PRO A 32 8.54 11.34 73.98
CA PRO A 32 8.06 11.82 72.68
C PRO A 32 8.46 13.25 72.41
N ALA A 33 9.18 13.47 71.33
CA ALA A 33 9.38 14.80 70.72
C ALA A 33 8.11 15.25 70.01
N GLN A 34 7.70 16.50 70.22
CA GLN A 34 6.52 17.08 69.56
C GLN A 34 6.71 17.19 68.05
N PRO A 35 5.66 16.95 67.22
CA PRO A 35 5.78 17.06 65.81
C PRO A 35 5.88 18.52 65.36
N VAL A 36 6.97 18.84 64.70
CA VAL A 36 7.10 20.09 63.95
C VAL A 36 6.14 20.02 62.77
N GLN A 37 5.10 20.83 62.75
CA GLN A 37 4.23 21.01 61.58
C GLN A 37 4.99 21.76 60.49
N VAL A 38 5.49 21.04 59.50
CA VAL A 38 5.94 21.63 58.25
C VAL A 38 4.71 21.89 57.40
N ALA A 39 4.40 23.16 57.17
CA ALA A 39 3.32 23.53 56.23
C ALA A 39 3.63 22.96 54.83
N PRO A 40 2.65 22.37 54.13
CA PRO A 40 2.86 21.87 52.77
C PRO A 40 3.23 23.06 51.86
N ALA A 41 4.38 22.97 51.19
CA ALA A 41 4.75 23.91 50.15
C ALA A 41 3.67 23.83 49.05
N ALA A 42 3.09 24.97 48.70
CA ALA A 42 2.15 25.08 47.61
C ALA A 42 2.84 24.64 46.30
N VAL A 43 2.48 23.46 45.80
CA VAL A 43 2.88 22.99 44.47
C VAL A 43 2.10 23.82 43.48
N THR A 44 2.73 24.82 42.89
CA THR A 44 2.16 25.52 41.73
C THR A 44 2.05 24.50 40.61
N PRO A 45 0.86 24.26 40.01
CA PRO A 45 0.75 23.37 38.85
C PRO A 45 1.60 23.97 37.73
N GLN A 46 2.66 23.25 37.33
CA GLN A 46 3.36 23.57 36.09
C GLN A 46 2.37 23.27 34.96
N VAL A 47 1.93 24.34 34.29
CA VAL A 47 1.20 24.23 33.02
C VAL A 47 2.21 23.69 32.01
N GLU A 48 2.08 22.42 31.62
CA GLU A 48 2.83 21.89 30.49
C GLU A 48 2.56 22.80 29.29
N PRO A 49 3.59 23.20 28.53
CA PRO A 49 3.39 24.03 27.36
C PRO A 49 2.46 23.28 26.39
N GLU A 50 1.34 23.89 26.06
CA GLU A 50 0.40 23.41 25.04
C GLU A 50 1.17 23.33 23.71
N VAL A 51 1.50 22.10 23.28
CA VAL A 51 2.21 21.87 22.03
C VAL A 51 1.24 22.18 20.90
N GLU A 52 1.45 23.32 20.25
CA GLU A 52 0.69 23.71 19.06
C GLU A 52 0.65 22.53 18.07
N PRO A 53 -0.51 22.15 17.55
CA PRO A 53 -0.63 21.01 16.62
C PRO A 53 0.15 21.31 15.34
N VAL A 54 1.15 20.49 15.05
CA VAL A 54 1.93 20.60 13.80
C VAL A 54 1.01 20.53 12.60
N ALA A 55 1.04 21.54 11.74
CA ALA A 55 0.20 21.59 10.54
C ALA A 55 0.49 20.40 9.62
N ALA A 56 -0.59 19.78 9.10
CA ALA A 56 -0.47 18.64 8.19
C ALA A 56 0.27 19.04 6.91
N THR A 57 1.26 18.26 6.53
CA THR A 57 2.11 18.50 5.35
C THR A 57 1.61 17.71 4.14
N PRO A 58 1.52 18.32 2.95
CA PRO A 58 1.07 17.61 1.75
C PRO A 58 1.96 16.41 1.43
N LEU A 59 1.35 15.24 1.25
CA LEU A 59 1.98 13.98 0.86
C LEU A 59 1.54 13.59 -0.55
N ARG A 60 2.47 13.19 -1.41
CA ARG A 60 2.19 12.76 -2.79
C ARG A 60 2.21 11.24 -2.90
N VAL A 61 1.04 10.67 -3.14
CA VAL A 61 0.84 9.23 -3.28
C VAL A 61 0.51 8.87 -4.72
N ALA A 62 0.95 7.71 -5.21
CA ALA A 62 0.73 7.31 -6.59
C ALA A 62 0.41 5.83 -6.77
N SER A 63 -0.20 5.49 -7.91
CA SER A 63 -0.35 4.13 -8.44
C SER A 63 0.11 4.09 -9.88
N PHE A 64 0.90 3.08 -10.24
CA PHE A 64 1.40 2.92 -11.60
C PHE A 64 1.59 1.45 -11.98
N ASN A 65 0.74 0.93 -12.84
CA ASN A 65 1.04 -0.31 -13.54
C ASN A 65 2.14 0.00 -14.58
N VAL A 66 3.35 -0.52 -14.36
CA VAL A 66 4.53 -0.19 -15.18
C VAL A 66 4.69 -1.09 -16.39
N ARG A 67 3.75 -1.97 -16.66
CA ARG A 67 3.79 -3.01 -17.70
C ARG A 67 5.00 -3.92 -17.56
N CYS A 68 4.79 -5.19 -17.40
CA CYS A 68 5.85 -6.16 -17.15
C CYS A 68 6.86 -6.22 -18.31
N ALA A 69 8.14 -6.34 -17.96
CA ALA A 69 9.24 -6.38 -18.91
C ALA A 69 9.20 -7.61 -19.82
N ASN A 70 8.71 -8.74 -19.30
CA ASN A 70 8.73 -10.04 -19.98
C ASN A 70 7.39 -10.42 -20.61
N CYS A 71 6.33 -9.62 -20.44
CA CYS A 71 5.01 -9.89 -21.00
C CYS A 71 4.94 -9.67 -22.52
N SER A 72 5.77 -8.79 -23.05
CA SER A 72 5.69 -8.30 -24.43
C SER A 72 6.17 -9.28 -25.50
N ARG A 73 6.77 -10.42 -25.11
CA ARG A 73 7.46 -11.29 -26.10
C ARG A 73 6.54 -11.97 -27.09
N ASN A 74 5.30 -12.26 -26.69
CA ASN A 74 4.38 -13.04 -27.52
C ASN A 74 3.17 -12.24 -28.01
N ASP A 75 2.97 -10.98 -27.57
CA ASP A 75 1.77 -10.19 -27.86
C ASP A 75 2.12 -8.75 -28.26
N ARG A 76 3.11 -8.58 -29.11
CA ARG A 76 3.46 -7.27 -29.69
C ARG A 76 2.45 -6.87 -30.78
N THR A 77 1.18 -6.89 -30.44
CA THR A 77 0.13 -6.35 -31.32
C THR A 77 0.27 -4.83 -31.48
N ASN A 78 0.97 -4.18 -30.54
CA ASN A 78 1.18 -2.74 -30.59
C ASN A 78 2.63 -2.34 -30.90
N LYS A 79 2.90 -1.90 -32.12
CA LYS A 79 4.23 -1.41 -32.59
C LYS A 79 4.81 -0.27 -31.73
N ARG A 80 4.02 0.38 -30.86
CA ARG A 80 4.47 1.46 -29.98
C ARG A 80 4.96 0.97 -28.62
N GLU A 81 4.63 -0.25 -28.23
CA GLU A 81 5.20 -0.86 -27.04
C GLU A 81 6.70 -1.05 -27.23
N LYS A 82 7.49 -0.40 -26.41
CA LYS A 82 8.96 -0.54 -26.40
C LYS A 82 9.36 -1.48 -25.27
N ASN A 83 10.54 -2.07 -25.37
CA ASN A 83 11.12 -2.89 -24.31
C ASN A 83 11.27 -2.08 -23.01
N TRP A 84 11.37 -2.78 -21.89
CA TRP A 84 11.56 -2.17 -20.57
C TRP A 84 12.77 -1.23 -20.56
N GLU A 85 13.88 -1.64 -21.12
CA GLU A 85 15.13 -0.86 -21.19
C GLU A 85 14.94 0.52 -21.82
N VAL A 86 13.99 0.64 -22.76
CA VAL A 86 13.63 1.92 -23.41
C VAL A 86 12.59 2.67 -22.57
N ARG A 87 11.57 1.97 -22.05
CA ARG A 87 10.45 2.58 -21.31
C ARG A 87 10.85 3.08 -19.92
N ARG A 88 11.75 2.39 -19.24
CA ARG A 88 12.13 2.65 -17.83
C ARG A 88 12.59 4.08 -17.58
N THR A 89 13.33 4.69 -18.52
CA THR A 89 13.77 6.09 -18.39
C THR A 89 12.57 7.03 -18.24
N LYS A 90 11.51 6.79 -19.03
CA LYS A 90 10.29 7.60 -18.96
C LYS A 90 9.45 7.29 -17.71
N VAL A 91 9.38 6.03 -17.27
CA VAL A 91 8.75 5.64 -15.99
C VAL A 91 9.40 6.39 -14.83
N ILE A 92 10.74 6.33 -14.74
CA ILE A 92 11.52 6.98 -13.68
C ILE A 92 11.34 8.51 -13.73
N SER A 93 11.44 9.11 -14.92
CA SER A 93 11.30 10.56 -15.06
C SER A 93 9.91 11.05 -14.64
N GLN A 94 8.84 10.28 -14.88
CA GLN A 94 7.51 10.64 -14.42
C GLN A 94 7.40 10.58 -12.88
N ILE A 95 7.89 9.51 -12.25
CA ILE A 95 7.86 9.36 -10.79
C ILE A 95 8.61 10.53 -10.13
N LYS A 96 9.83 10.84 -10.62
CA LYS A 96 10.64 11.95 -10.10
C LYS A 96 10.00 13.33 -10.35
N ALA A 97 9.47 13.58 -11.55
CA ALA A 97 8.83 14.84 -11.90
C ALA A 97 7.57 15.13 -11.06
N GLU A 98 6.83 14.09 -10.68
CA GLU A 98 5.66 14.22 -9.80
C GLU A 98 6.06 14.26 -8.31
N LYS A 99 7.35 14.14 -7.98
CA LYS A 99 7.88 14.17 -6.60
C LYS A 99 7.09 13.25 -5.67
N VAL A 100 6.92 11.99 -6.10
CA VAL A 100 6.09 11.02 -5.38
C VAL A 100 6.77 10.60 -4.08
N ASP A 101 6.05 10.65 -2.95
CA ASP A 101 6.58 10.23 -1.65
C ASP A 101 6.39 8.72 -1.42
N VAL A 102 5.27 8.15 -1.91
CA VAL A 102 5.03 6.71 -1.91
C VAL A 102 4.22 6.30 -3.13
N ILE A 103 4.60 5.19 -3.75
CA ILE A 103 3.96 4.64 -4.94
C ILE A 103 3.73 3.14 -4.83
N GLY A 104 2.51 2.71 -5.16
CA GLY A 104 2.22 1.32 -5.49
C GLY A 104 2.48 1.06 -6.97
N VAL A 105 3.37 0.11 -7.28
CA VAL A 105 3.61 -0.32 -8.66
C VAL A 105 3.06 -1.72 -8.89
N GLN A 106 2.47 -1.95 -10.05
CA GLN A 106 1.93 -3.23 -10.49
C GLN A 106 2.67 -3.67 -11.78
N GLU A 107 2.68 -4.95 -12.04
CA GLU A 107 3.44 -5.58 -13.13
C GLU A 107 4.96 -5.32 -13.07
N ALA A 108 5.49 -4.90 -11.94
CA ALA A 108 6.92 -4.78 -11.73
C ALA A 108 7.54 -6.17 -11.54
N SER A 109 7.70 -6.89 -12.64
CA SER A 109 7.99 -8.32 -12.72
C SER A 109 9.16 -8.78 -11.84
N PRO A 110 9.01 -9.89 -11.08
CA PRO A 110 10.10 -10.51 -10.34
C PRO A 110 11.07 -11.31 -11.23
N GLY A 111 10.71 -11.54 -12.49
CA GLY A 111 11.56 -12.24 -13.45
C GLY A 111 12.83 -11.46 -13.77
N ILE A 112 13.95 -12.19 -13.89
CA ILE A 112 15.24 -11.59 -14.21
C ILE A 112 15.20 -10.99 -15.61
N LEU A 113 15.66 -9.76 -15.73
CA LEU A 113 15.83 -9.07 -17.01
C LEU A 113 16.94 -9.74 -17.81
N LYS A 114 16.74 -9.87 -19.13
CA LYS A 114 17.71 -10.52 -20.03
C LYS A 114 19.08 -9.83 -19.93
N GLY A 115 20.12 -10.64 -19.73
CA GLY A 115 21.52 -10.15 -19.64
C GLY A 115 21.85 -9.45 -18.31
N THR A 116 21.01 -9.60 -17.29
CA THR A 116 21.22 -8.99 -15.96
C THR A 116 21.03 -10.04 -14.85
N LYS A 117 21.31 -9.63 -13.60
CA LYS A 117 20.98 -10.41 -12.39
C LYS A 117 19.80 -9.79 -11.62
N THR A 118 19.18 -8.74 -12.16
CA THR A 118 18.12 -7.95 -11.50
C THR A 118 16.76 -8.22 -12.13
N SER A 119 15.71 -8.16 -11.31
CA SER A 119 14.33 -8.13 -11.76
C SER A 119 13.91 -6.71 -12.18
N GLN A 120 12.72 -6.58 -12.77
CA GLN A 120 12.21 -5.28 -13.19
C GLN A 120 12.02 -4.31 -12.00
N PHE A 121 11.48 -4.78 -10.87
CA PHE A 121 11.28 -3.92 -9.71
C PHE A 121 12.61 -3.51 -9.05
N GLU A 122 13.61 -4.38 -9.04
CA GLU A 122 14.95 -4.05 -8.56
C GLU A 122 15.64 -3.03 -9.48
N ASP A 123 15.54 -3.18 -10.82
CA ASP A 123 16.05 -2.21 -11.79
C ASP A 123 15.36 -0.86 -11.64
N LEU A 124 14.03 -0.86 -11.40
CA LEU A 124 13.27 0.35 -11.17
C LEU A 124 13.74 1.08 -9.90
N ALA A 125 13.81 0.38 -8.77
CA ALA A 125 14.25 0.97 -7.50
C ALA A 125 15.70 1.47 -7.57
N LYS A 126 16.61 0.66 -8.13
CA LYS A 126 18.02 1.05 -8.31
C LYS A 126 18.16 2.32 -9.14
N ARG A 127 17.36 2.50 -10.20
CA ARG A 127 17.43 3.65 -11.08
C ARG A 127 16.69 4.88 -10.57
N LEU A 128 15.72 4.72 -9.73
CA LEU A 128 15.16 5.82 -8.94
C LEU A 128 16.26 6.38 -8.04
N GLY A 129 17.10 5.49 -7.47
CA GLY A 129 18.18 5.86 -6.56
C GLY A 129 17.65 6.50 -5.28
N GLU A 130 18.56 6.95 -4.43
CA GLU A 130 18.19 7.65 -3.20
C GLU A 130 17.35 8.90 -3.52
N PRO A 131 16.38 9.21 -2.66
CA PRO A 131 16.03 8.52 -1.41
C PRO A 131 14.96 7.41 -1.56
N TYR A 132 14.77 6.83 -2.74
CA TYR A 132 13.71 5.84 -2.99
C TYR A 132 14.14 4.43 -2.64
N GLN A 133 13.33 3.74 -1.82
CA GLN A 133 13.55 2.35 -1.43
C GLN A 133 12.27 1.50 -1.60
N LEU A 134 12.48 0.19 -1.79
CA LEU A 134 11.42 -0.82 -1.74
C LEU A 134 11.10 -1.15 -0.28
N THR A 135 9.84 -1.36 0.04
CA THR A 135 9.46 -1.91 1.36
C THR A 135 9.96 -3.34 1.53
N ASN A 136 9.96 -4.13 0.46
CA ASN A 136 10.43 -5.51 0.47
C ASN A 136 11.15 -5.85 -0.85
N THR A 137 12.30 -6.50 -0.75
CA THR A 137 13.15 -6.87 -1.89
C THR A 137 13.04 -8.32 -2.32
N TYR A 138 12.36 -9.18 -1.55
CA TYR A 138 12.20 -10.59 -1.89
C TYR A 138 11.30 -10.79 -3.11
N ARG A 139 11.67 -11.77 -3.93
CA ARG A 139 10.93 -12.14 -5.14
C ARG A 139 9.87 -13.19 -4.82
N TYR A 140 8.80 -13.26 -5.62
CA TYR A 140 7.80 -14.35 -5.63
C TYR A 140 7.07 -14.63 -4.30
N GLY A 141 7.17 -13.79 -3.31
CA GLY A 141 6.60 -14.06 -2.00
C GLY A 141 7.40 -15.03 -1.15
N CYS A 142 8.63 -15.37 -1.54
CA CYS A 142 9.49 -16.34 -0.87
C CYS A 142 10.78 -15.72 -0.38
N ALA A 143 11.17 -15.99 0.87
CA ALA A 143 12.38 -15.45 1.48
C ALA A 143 13.68 -15.93 0.81
N ARG A 144 13.70 -17.14 0.26
CA ARG A 144 14.93 -17.79 -0.25
C ARG A 144 14.79 -18.47 -1.60
N SER A 145 13.72 -18.21 -2.35
CA SER A 145 13.51 -18.83 -3.64
C SER A 145 13.35 -17.79 -4.75
N THR A 146 13.94 -18.06 -5.90
CA THR A 146 13.72 -17.31 -7.15
C THR A 146 12.50 -17.80 -7.91
N SER A 147 11.80 -18.83 -7.40
CA SER A 147 10.62 -19.43 -8.01
C SER A 147 9.47 -19.53 -7.01
N TYR A 148 8.28 -19.08 -7.41
CA TYR A 148 7.06 -19.25 -6.61
C TYR A 148 6.62 -20.73 -6.48
N LYS A 149 7.12 -21.62 -7.34
CA LYS A 149 6.80 -23.05 -7.33
C LYS A 149 7.51 -23.80 -6.20
N SER A 150 8.66 -23.32 -5.75
CA SER A 150 9.48 -23.92 -4.71
C SER A 150 9.50 -23.12 -3.41
N CYS A 151 8.45 -22.34 -3.14
CA CYS A 151 8.33 -21.52 -1.95
C CYS A 151 8.09 -22.38 -0.71
N THR A 152 9.12 -22.58 0.09
CA THR A 152 9.05 -23.29 1.37
C THR A 152 8.82 -22.37 2.56
N LYS A 153 9.10 -21.07 2.42
CA LYS A 153 8.94 -20.07 3.46
C LYS A 153 8.49 -18.76 2.84
N VAL A 154 7.29 -18.33 3.18
CA VAL A 154 6.75 -17.03 2.77
C VAL A 154 7.43 -15.93 3.57
N ASP A 155 7.90 -14.89 2.88
CA ASP A 155 8.41 -13.68 3.52
C ASP A 155 7.30 -12.64 3.66
N ASN A 156 7.16 -12.06 4.84
CA ASN A 156 6.17 -11.02 5.11
C ASN A 156 6.52 -9.77 4.29
N GLY A 157 5.56 -9.31 3.47
CA GLY A 157 5.72 -8.17 2.56
C GLY A 157 6.20 -8.50 1.15
N ALA A 158 6.74 -9.72 0.88
CA ALA A 158 7.04 -10.14 -0.49
C ALA A 158 5.76 -10.37 -1.29
N SER A 159 5.63 -9.78 -2.47
CA SER A 159 4.36 -9.63 -3.18
C SER A 159 4.45 -9.77 -4.70
N ALA A 160 5.39 -10.58 -5.18
CA ALA A 160 5.64 -10.87 -6.59
C ALA A 160 5.82 -9.58 -7.44
N ASP A 161 4.87 -9.24 -8.30
CA ASP A 161 4.91 -8.09 -9.22
C ASP A 161 4.23 -6.83 -8.67
N VAL A 162 3.69 -6.89 -7.45
CA VAL A 162 3.03 -5.77 -6.76
C VAL A 162 3.98 -5.23 -5.70
N ARG A 163 4.49 -4.00 -5.89
CA ARG A 163 5.54 -3.44 -5.02
C ARG A 163 5.14 -2.08 -4.48
N ILE A 164 5.72 -1.71 -3.34
CA ILE A 164 5.65 -0.38 -2.76
C ILE A 164 7.05 0.20 -2.76
N ILE A 165 7.20 1.41 -3.32
CA ILE A 165 8.44 2.19 -3.30
C ILE A 165 8.13 3.50 -2.58
N TYR A 166 9.00 3.93 -1.68
CA TYR A 166 8.79 5.14 -0.88
C TYR A 166 10.07 5.97 -0.73
N ASN A 167 9.90 7.25 -0.48
CA ASN A 167 10.96 8.20 -0.19
C ASN A 167 11.33 8.13 1.30
N THR A 168 12.52 7.67 1.63
CA THR A 168 13.01 7.47 3.00
C THR A 168 13.32 8.76 3.75
N GLU A 169 13.57 9.86 3.05
CA GLU A 169 13.71 11.18 3.66
C GLU A 169 12.35 11.71 4.15
N ARG A 170 11.27 11.32 3.49
CA ARG A 170 9.91 11.75 3.81
C ARG A 170 9.20 10.79 4.76
N LEU A 171 9.37 9.49 4.58
CA LEU A 171 8.59 8.46 5.25
C LEU A 171 9.50 7.48 6.01
N GLU A 172 9.06 7.11 7.19
CA GLU A 172 9.58 6.00 7.96
C GLU A 172 8.67 4.78 7.78
N LEU A 173 9.27 3.65 7.42
CA LEU A 173 8.57 2.37 7.35
C LEU A 173 8.50 1.76 8.76
N LEU A 174 7.29 1.64 9.32
CA LEU A 174 7.07 1.07 10.64
C LEU A 174 6.75 -0.42 10.58
N ASP A 175 5.92 -0.83 9.61
CA ASP A 175 5.54 -2.23 9.42
C ASP A 175 5.17 -2.48 7.96
N GLN A 176 5.18 -3.75 7.54
CA GLN A 176 4.83 -4.16 6.19
C GLN A 176 4.33 -5.59 6.14
N GLY A 177 3.59 -5.88 5.10
CA GLY A 177 3.14 -7.24 4.86
C GLY A 177 2.58 -7.44 3.45
N SER A 178 2.15 -8.66 3.21
CA SER A 178 1.48 -9.00 1.96
C SER A 178 0.45 -10.10 2.17
N LYS A 179 -0.51 -10.15 1.25
CA LYS A 179 -1.51 -11.22 1.18
C LYS A 179 -1.66 -11.69 -0.25
N GLN A 180 -1.44 -12.98 -0.49
CA GLN A 180 -1.80 -13.56 -1.77
C GLN A 180 -3.31 -13.55 -1.91
N LEU A 181 -3.79 -13.00 -3.03
CA LEU A 181 -5.20 -12.96 -3.37
C LEU A 181 -5.65 -14.27 -4.03
N ASP A 182 -6.96 -14.52 -4.02
CA ASP A 182 -7.56 -15.68 -4.67
C ASP A 182 -7.12 -15.80 -6.14
N LYS A 183 -6.91 -17.04 -6.58
CA LYS A 183 -6.59 -17.39 -7.96
C LYS A 183 -7.78 -18.03 -8.66
N GLU A 184 -7.80 -17.93 -9.98
CA GLU A 184 -8.81 -18.65 -10.77
C GLU A 184 -8.55 -20.16 -10.74
N LYS A 185 -7.29 -20.55 -10.92
CA LYS A 185 -6.81 -21.94 -10.89
C LYS A 185 -5.48 -22.00 -10.11
N ALA A 186 -5.13 -23.15 -9.60
CA ALA A 186 -3.85 -23.35 -8.92
C ALA A 186 -2.64 -22.96 -9.79
N THR A 187 -2.75 -23.14 -11.12
CA THR A 187 -1.72 -22.84 -12.12
C THR A 187 -1.69 -21.37 -12.55
N SER A 188 -2.68 -20.54 -12.17
CA SER A 188 -2.69 -19.11 -12.47
C SER A 188 -1.57 -18.39 -11.75
N GLY A 189 -1.02 -17.35 -12.37
CA GLY A 189 -0.04 -16.47 -11.72
C GLY A 189 -0.60 -15.89 -10.41
N PRO A 190 0.23 -15.75 -9.37
CA PRO A 190 -0.22 -15.19 -8.10
C PRO A 190 -0.53 -13.70 -8.23
N ARG A 191 -1.62 -13.26 -7.60
CA ARG A 191 -1.98 -11.86 -7.38
C ARG A 191 -1.79 -11.53 -5.91
N PHE A 192 -1.39 -10.31 -5.60
CA PHE A 192 -1.10 -9.90 -4.24
C PHE A 192 -1.75 -8.57 -3.88
N LEU A 193 -1.99 -8.41 -2.58
CA LEU A 193 -2.03 -7.13 -1.87
C LEU A 193 -0.69 -6.99 -1.15
N ALA A 194 0.03 -5.90 -1.37
CA ALA A 194 1.14 -5.46 -0.53
C ALA A 194 0.66 -4.31 0.34
N TRP A 195 1.13 -4.23 1.59
CA TRP A 195 0.80 -3.13 2.47
C TRP A 195 2.00 -2.69 3.31
N ALA A 196 1.96 -1.46 3.79
CA ALA A 196 2.92 -0.90 4.72
C ALA A 196 2.25 0.12 5.64
N ILE A 197 2.76 0.24 6.85
CA ILE A 197 2.46 1.34 7.77
C ILE A 197 3.63 2.30 7.72
N PHE A 198 3.35 3.55 7.42
CA PHE A 198 4.34 4.62 7.37
C PHE A 198 4.05 5.69 8.43
N GLN A 199 5.13 6.33 8.89
CA GLN A 199 5.06 7.60 9.59
C GLN A 199 5.68 8.69 8.72
N ASP A 200 4.99 9.81 8.59
CA ASP A 200 5.51 11.01 7.95
C ASP A 200 6.53 11.66 8.89
N ARG A 201 7.78 11.78 8.43
CA ARG A 201 8.88 12.36 9.23
C ARG A 201 8.70 13.85 9.47
N THR A 202 7.86 14.52 8.68
CA THR A 202 7.67 15.97 8.76
C THR A 202 6.71 16.36 9.89
N ASP A 203 5.66 15.57 10.11
CA ASP A 203 4.59 15.92 11.06
C ASP A 203 4.21 14.76 12.01
N GLY A 204 4.89 13.61 11.91
CA GLY A 204 4.71 12.45 12.78
C GLY A 204 3.44 11.63 12.51
N ARG A 205 2.58 12.03 11.55
CA ARG A 205 1.33 11.33 11.24
C ARG A 205 1.57 9.97 10.64
N LYS A 206 0.78 9.00 11.08
CA LYS A 206 0.87 7.61 10.60
C LYS A 206 -0.29 7.29 9.66
N PHE A 207 -0.04 6.42 8.69
CA PHE A 207 -1.07 5.94 7.77
C PHE A 207 -0.78 4.53 7.27
N PHE A 208 -1.83 3.84 6.85
CA PHE A 208 -1.76 2.53 6.22
C PHE A 208 -1.80 2.70 4.70
N PHE A 209 -0.75 2.26 4.02
CA PHE A 209 -0.67 2.26 2.56
C PHE A 209 -0.83 0.85 2.02
N ALA A 210 -1.72 0.64 1.07
CA ALA A 210 -1.98 -0.65 0.45
C ALA A 210 -1.94 -0.55 -1.08
N ASN A 211 -1.33 -1.56 -1.73
CA ASN A 211 -1.22 -1.67 -3.18
C ASN A 211 -1.71 -3.04 -3.64
N ALA A 212 -2.62 -3.10 -4.61
CA ALA A 212 -3.16 -4.34 -5.14
C ALA A 212 -3.19 -4.36 -6.67
N HIS A 213 -3.08 -5.58 -7.24
CA HIS A 213 -3.38 -5.83 -8.64
C HIS A 213 -4.35 -7.01 -8.74
N THR A 214 -5.59 -6.75 -9.15
CA THR A 214 -6.62 -7.78 -9.24
C THR A 214 -6.63 -8.48 -10.61
N GLU A 215 -7.39 -9.56 -10.72
CA GLU A 215 -7.44 -10.38 -11.92
C GLU A 215 -7.99 -9.62 -13.13
N PRO A 216 -7.32 -9.63 -14.29
CA PRO A 216 -7.81 -8.99 -15.51
C PRO A 216 -8.91 -9.80 -16.20
N GLY A 217 -9.58 -9.20 -17.18
CA GLY A 217 -10.59 -9.83 -18.03
C GLY A 217 -12.02 -9.56 -17.60
N GLN A 218 -12.96 -9.77 -18.55
CA GLN A 218 -14.36 -9.33 -18.43
C GLN A 218 -15.39 -10.47 -18.32
N SER A 219 -14.96 -11.75 -18.30
CA SER A 219 -15.88 -12.87 -18.13
C SER A 219 -16.60 -12.83 -16.77
N LYS A 220 -17.75 -13.53 -16.67
CA LYS A 220 -18.49 -13.66 -15.39
C LYS A 220 -17.61 -14.25 -14.29
N ALA A 221 -16.80 -15.26 -14.62
CA ALA A 221 -15.87 -15.90 -13.68
C ALA A 221 -14.80 -14.91 -13.18
N LYS A 222 -14.18 -14.11 -14.07
CA LYS A 222 -13.20 -13.10 -13.70
C LYS A 222 -13.81 -12.00 -12.83
N ARG A 223 -15.03 -11.55 -13.10
CA ARG A 223 -15.71 -10.59 -12.23
C ARG A 223 -16.00 -11.16 -10.84
N ALA A 224 -16.44 -12.43 -10.76
CA ALA A 224 -16.68 -13.10 -9.49
C ALA A 224 -15.37 -13.28 -8.69
N LEU A 225 -14.27 -13.64 -9.37
CA LEU A 225 -12.95 -13.73 -8.76
C LEU A 225 -12.51 -12.38 -8.17
N ARG A 226 -12.59 -11.29 -8.93
CA ARG A 226 -12.28 -9.95 -8.43
C ARG A 226 -13.11 -9.54 -7.22
N LYS A 227 -14.39 -9.96 -7.17
CA LYS A 227 -15.22 -9.73 -5.96
C LYS A 227 -14.62 -10.42 -4.73
N ARG A 228 -14.17 -11.66 -4.84
CA ARG A 228 -13.49 -12.37 -3.73
C ARG A 228 -12.18 -11.68 -3.37
N GLN A 229 -11.39 -11.31 -4.37
CA GLN A 229 -10.13 -10.57 -4.18
C GLN A 229 -10.38 -9.23 -3.45
N ALA A 230 -11.42 -8.48 -3.82
CA ALA A 230 -11.77 -7.23 -3.15
C ALA A 230 -12.19 -7.44 -1.68
N ASN A 231 -12.98 -8.48 -1.38
CA ASN A 231 -13.31 -8.84 0.00
C ASN A 231 -12.06 -9.19 0.82
N LEU A 232 -11.13 -9.95 0.22
CA LEU A 232 -9.86 -10.31 0.87
C LEU A 232 -8.96 -9.09 1.09
N ILE A 233 -8.92 -8.14 0.16
CA ILE A 233 -8.24 -6.85 0.34
C ILE A 233 -8.80 -6.12 1.57
N VAL A 234 -10.12 -5.97 1.66
CA VAL A 234 -10.78 -5.29 2.78
C VAL A 234 -10.49 -5.99 4.10
N SER A 235 -10.64 -7.32 4.17
CA SER A 235 -10.40 -8.07 5.41
C SER A 235 -8.94 -8.03 5.83
N THR A 236 -8.00 -8.09 4.87
CA THR A 236 -6.57 -8.01 5.17
C THR A 236 -6.18 -6.64 5.71
N ILE A 237 -6.68 -5.54 5.12
CA ILE A 237 -6.41 -4.19 5.63
C ILE A 237 -6.96 -4.06 7.07
N LYS A 238 -8.20 -4.48 7.32
CA LYS A 238 -8.78 -4.43 8.67
C LYS A 238 -7.99 -5.24 9.70
N ALA A 239 -7.51 -6.43 9.32
CA ALA A 239 -6.75 -7.30 10.22
C ALA A 239 -5.34 -6.78 10.54
N ASN A 240 -4.74 -5.98 9.66
CA ASN A 240 -3.38 -5.44 9.83
C ASN A 240 -3.35 -3.93 10.15
N ASN A 241 -4.50 -3.34 10.44
CA ASN A 241 -4.65 -1.94 10.85
C ASN A 241 -5.49 -1.84 12.13
N PRO A 242 -5.01 -2.44 13.25
CA PRO A 242 -5.76 -2.45 14.51
C PRO A 242 -5.97 -1.05 15.10
N ASP A 243 -5.03 -0.14 14.86
CA ASP A 243 -5.08 1.25 15.34
C ASP A 243 -5.99 2.15 14.51
N ASN A 244 -6.69 1.59 13.51
CA ASN A 244 -7.56 2.33 12.60
C ASN A 244 -6.90 3.54 11.93
N LEU A 245 -5.61 3.40 11.60
CA LEU A 245 -4.88 4.44 10.87
C LEU A 245 -5.59 4.81 9.56
N PRO A 246 -5.48 6.06 9.12
CA PRO A 246 -6.00 6.48 7.82
C PRO A 246 -5.43 5.61 6.69
N VAL A 247 -6.28 5.13 5.79
CA VAL A 247 -5.92 4.19 4.72
C VAL A 247 -5.79 4.91 3.39
N VAL A 248 -4.70 4.63 2.69
CA VAL A 248 -4.50 4.93 1.26
C VAL A 248 -4.41 3.60 0.52
N LEU A 249 -5.43 3.26 -0.26
CA LEU A 249 -5.49 2.05 -1.07
C LEU A 249 -5.31 2.41 -2.54
N VAL A 250 -4.23 1.92 -3.15
CA VAL A 250 -3.93 2.13 -4.56
C VAL A 250 -3.88 0.82 -5.32
N GLY A 251 -3.95 0.88 -6.65
CA GLY A 251 -3.74 -0.32 -7.47
C GLY A 251 -4.43 -0.29 -8.82
N ASP A 252 -4.10 -1.30 -9.62
CA ASP A 252 -4.84 -1.70 -10.82
C ASP A 252 -5.91 -2.73 -10.42
N PHE A 253 -7.16 -2.27 -10.38
CA PHE A 253 -8.28 -3.16 -10.05
C PHE A 253 -8.90 -3.84 -11.27
N SER A 254 -8.33 -3.67 -12.47
CA SER A 254 -8.80 -4.27 -13.73
C SER A 254 -10.30 -4.11 -13.98
N SER A 255 -10.89 -3.06 -13.42
CA SER A 255 -12.34 -2.83 -13.35
C SER A 255 -12.62 -1.34 -13.21
N THR A 256 -13.56 -0.82 -13.97
CA THR A 256 -13.96 0.59 -13.90
C THR A 256 -15.34 0.75 -13.26
N LYS A 257 -15.52 1.78 -12.44
CA LYS A 257 -16.82 2.14 -11.83
C LYS A 257 -17.90 2.55 -12.84
N LEU A 258 -17.50 2.84 -14.09
CA LEU A 258 -18.44 3.25 -15.14
C LEU A 258 -19.28 2.07 -15.67
N THR A 259 -18.88 0.83 -15.41
CA THR A 259 -19.65 -0.36 -15.83
C THR A 259 -20.65 -0.78 -14.75
N SER A 260 -21.81 -1.29 -15.17
CA SER A 260 -22.83 -1.81 -14.25
C SER A 260 -22.37 -3.05 -13.44
N ALA A 261 -21.34 -3.73 -13.92
CA ALA A 261 -20.79 -4.95 -13.33
C ALA A 261 -19.48 -4.76 -12.58
N ASN A 262 -19.22 -3.57 -12.03
CA ASN A 262 -18.00 -3.30 -11.26
C ASN A 262 -18.13 -3.82 -9.82
N THR A 263 -17.79 -5.09 -9.64
CA THR A 263 -17.88 -5.74 -8.33
C THR A 263 -16.74 -5.36 -7.37
N VAL A 264 -15.55 -5.03 -7.88
CA VAL A 264 -14.42 -4.56 -7.06
C VAL A 264 -14.76 -3.22 -6.42
N TYR A 265 -15.13 -2.26 -7.26
CA TYR A 265 -15.49 -0.91 -6.81
C TYR A 265 -16.64 -0.94 -5.79
N ASP A 266 -17.69 -1.73 -6.07
CA ASP A 266 -18.84 -1.85 -5.17
C ASP A 266 -18.45 -2.42 -3.81
N VAL A 267 -17.58 -3.43 -3.76
CA VAL A 267 -17.10 -4.03 -2.50
C VAL A 267 -16.27 -3.01 -1.71
N LEU A 268 -15.35 -2.33 -2.36
CA LEU A 268 -14.48 -1.35 -1.69
C LEU A 268 -15.30 -0.17 -1.13
N MET A 269 -16.24 0.37 -1.91
CA MET A 269 -17.09 1.49 -1.43
C MET A 269 -18.04 1.07 -0.31
N LYS A 270 -18.63 -0.14 -0.37
CA LYS A 270 -19.52 -0.67 0.67
C LYS A 270 -18.80 -1.03 1.97
N SER A 271 -17.49 -1.23 1.92
CA SER A 271 -16.70 -1.58 3.12
C SER A 271 -16.65 -0.47 4.16
N GLY A 272 -16.90 0.78 3.77
CA GLY A 272 -16.72 1.97 4.59
C GLY A 272 -15.26 2.34 4.87
N LEU A 273 -14.31 1.50 4.43
CA LEU A 273 -12.89 1.68 4.68
C LEU A 273 -12.30 2.87 3.91
N VAL A 274 -12.75 3.04 2.67
CA VAL A 274 -12.25 4.08 1.75
C VAL A 274 -13.38 4.74 0.96
N ILE A 275 -13.10 5.92 0.45
CA ILE A 275 -13.91 6.65 -0.52
C ILE A 275 -13.11 6.85 -1.82
N ASP A 276 -13.81 7.14 -2.90
CA ASP A 276 -13.20 7.55 -4.18
C ASP A 276 -13.14 9.09 -4.25
N PRO A 277 -11.94 9.70 -4.27
CA PRO A 277 -11.80 11.16 -4.38
C PRO A 277 -12.42 11.75 -5.64
N LEU A 278 -12.64 10.92 -6.68
CA LEU A 278 -13.34 11.33 -7.91
C LEU A 278 -14.87 11.23 -7.79
N GLY A 279 -15.38 10.89 -6.60
CA GLY A 279 -16.79 10.71 -6.30
C GLY A 279 -17.28 9.27 -6.43
N ASN A 280 -18.07 8.86 -5.44
CA ASN A 280 -18.57 7.47 -5.28
C ASN A 280 -19.68 7.09 -6.27
N THR A 281 -19.84 7.79 -7.39
CA THR A 281 -20.91 7.51 -8.36
C THR A 281 -20.40 6.84 -9.63
N LYS A 282 -21.19 5.88 -10.13
CA LYS A 282 -20.86 5.14 -11.37
C LYS A 282 -21.01 5.96 -12.63
N LYS A 283 -21.96 6.92 -12.69
CA LYS A 283 -22.20 7.78 -13.85
C LYS A 283 -21.57 9.14 -13.62
N GLN A 284 -20.61 9.51 -14.46
CA GLN A 284 -19.85 10.72 -14.22
C GLN A 284 -19.74 11.61 -15.45
N LYS A 285 -20.87 12.18 -15.85
CA LYS A 285 -20.88 13.34 -16.76
C LYS A 285 -20.40 14.64 -16.07
N SER A 286 -20.29 14.62 -14.75
CA SER A 286 -19.91 15.78 -13.92
C SER A 286 -18.98 15.36 -12.79
N THR A 287 -18.07 16.23 -12.38
CA THR A 287 -17.17 16.08 -11.22
C THR A 287 -17.71 16.69 -9.93
N LYS A 288 -18.96 17.20 -9.93
CA LYS A 288 -19.56 17.87 -8.74
C LYS A 288 -19.59 17.01 -7.46
N LYS A 289 -19.44 15.68 -7.57
CA LYS A 289 -19.38 14.76 -6.42
C LYS A 289 -17.96 14.34 -6.06
N ALA A 290 -16.94 14.87 -6.72
CA ALA A 290 -15.57 14.67 -6.33
C ALA A 290 -15.29 15.36 -5.00
N THR A 291 -14.51 14.71 -4.14
CA THR A 291 -14.00 15.29 -2.88
C THR A 291 -12.59 15.86 -3.04
N ALA A 292 -11.87 15.48 -4.11
CA ALA A 292 -10.60 16.12 -4.45
C ALA A 292 -10.83 17.57 -4.90
N GLU A 293 -10.06 18.50 -4.33
CA GLU A 293 -10.20 19.94 -4.54
C GLU A 293 -9.81 20.34 -5.96
N LYS A 294 -8.75 19.72 -6.49
CA LYS A 294 -8.27 19.93 -7.86
C LYS A 294 -8.24 18.63 -8.63
N LEU A 295 -8.74 18.66 -9.87
CA LEU A 295 -8.78 17.53 -10.78
C LEU A 295 -7.99 17.85 -12.05
N THR A 296 -6.97 17.02 -12.34
CA THR A 296 -6.09 17.23 -13.49
C THR A 296 -6.14 16.01 -14.41
N ASN A 297 -6.52 16.20 -15.66
CA ASN A 297 -6.56 15.16 -16.71
C ASN A 297 -7.49 13.95 -16.43
N VAL A 298 -8.37 14.02 -15.43
CA VAL A 298 -9.21 12.90 -14.99
C VAL A 298 -10.22 12.41 -16.03
N LYS A 299 -10.47 13.17 -17.09
CA LYS A 299 -11.28 12.76 -18.24
C LYS A 299 -10.62 11.68 -19.09
N TYR A 300 -9.32 11.46 -18.96
CA TYR A 300 -8.62 10.45 -19.73
C TYR A 300 -8.62 9.10 -19.02
N PHE A 301 -8.61 8.02 -19.82
CA PHE A 301 -8.53 6.66 -19.31
C PHE A 301 -7.17 6.41 -18.66
N THR A 302 -7.15 5.60 -17.61
CA THR A 302 -5.89 5.14 -17.02
C THR A 302 -5.25 4.05 -17.87
N LEU A 303 -6.02 3.19 -18.54
CA LEU A 303 -5.51 2.23 -19.53
C LEU A 303 -5.43 2.89 -20.91
N ASN A 304 -4.23 3.07 -21.44
CA ASN A 304 -3.97 3.69 -22.75
C ASN A 304 -3.65 2.69 -23.87
N ASN A 305 -3.29 1.44 -23.54
CA ASN A 305 -2.96 0.36 -24.49
C ASN A 305 -1.89 0.79 -25.52
N PHE A 306 -0.92 1.59 -25.15
CA PHE A 306 0.08 2.17 -26.05
C PHE A 306 -0.51 2.88 -27.28
N LYS A 307 -1.73 3.41 -27.20
CA LYS A 307 -2.33 4.22 -28.27
C LYS A 307 -1.52 5.51 -28.45
N SER A 308 -1.59 6.10 -29.64
CA SER A 308 -0.89 7.36 -29.93
C SER A 308 -1.53 8.58 -29.26
N LYS A 309 -2.81 8.49 -28.87
CA LYS A 309 -3.57 9.57 -28.25
C LYS A 309 -4.20 9.08 -26.95
N PRO A 310 -4.28 9.91 -25.90
CA PRO A 310 -5.08 9.60 -24.72
C PRO A 310 -6.54 9.39 -25.11
N THR A 311 -7.17 8.38 -24.50
CA THR A 311 -8.58 8.05 -24.73
C THR A 311 -9.45 8.72 -23.68
N SER A 312 -10.63 9.21 -24.08
CA SER A 312 -11.67 9.73 -23.18
C SER A 312 -13.04 9.37 -23.73
N TYR A 313 -14.07 9.42 -22.90
CA TYR A 313 -15.45 9.34 -23.38
C TYR A 313 -15.97 10.71 -23.76
N LYS A 314 -16.65 10.81 -24.93
CA LYS A 314 -17.32 12.05 -25.34
C LYS A 314 -18.46 12.38 -24.34
N GLY A 315 -18.47 13.60 -23.84
CA GLY A 315 -19.50 14.08 -22.90
C GLY A 315 -19.37 13.58 -21.47
N TYR A 316 -18.23 12.94 -21.09
CA TYR A 316 -17.96 12.55 -19.71
C TYR A 316 -16.82 13.40 -19.12
N ALA A 317 -17.02 13.82 -17.87
CA ALA A 317 -16.00 14.54 -17.11
C ALA A 317 -14.91 13.62 -16.55
N LEU A 318 -15.22 12.33 -16.40
CA LEU A 318 -14.26 11.29 -15.97
C LEU A 318 -14.08 10.23 -17.04
N GLY A 319 -12.84 9.76 -17.19
CA GLY A 319 -12.47 8.63 -18.01
C GLY A 319 -12.78 7.27 -17.37
N ALA A 320 -12.56 6.19 -18.13
CA ALA A 320 -12.54 4.85 -17.57
C ALA A 320 -11.24 4.63 -16.80
N HIS A 321 -11.31 4.74 -15.49
CA HIS A 321 -10.21 4.43 -14.61
C HIS A 321 -10.31 2.97 -14.15
N ILE A 322 -9.22 2.21 -14.27
CA ILE A 322 -9.02 0.91 -13.67
C ILE A 322 -7.90 0.95 -12.63
N ASP A 323 -7.08 1.99 -12.68
CA ASP A 323 -6.08 2.36 -11.68
C ASP A 323 -6.69 3.42 -10.76
N TYR A 324 -6.59 3.21 -9.45
CA TYR A 324 -7.24 4.05 -8.45
C TYR A 324 -6.29 4.46 -7.34
N ILE A 325 -6.60 5.60 -6.74
CA ILE A 325 -6.17 6.00 -5.39
C ILE A 325 -7.46 6.22 -4.61
N LEU A 326 -7.73 5.36 -3.65
CA LEU A 326 -8.87 5.40 -2.75
C LEU A 326 -8.34 5.73 -1.35
N VAL A 327 -9.06 6.56 -0.60
CA VAL A 327 -8.57 7.06 0.69
C VAL A 327 -9.64 6.95 1.77
N SER A 328 -9.25 6.84 3.04
CA SER A 328 -10.17 6.99 4.16
C SER A 328 -10.87 8.35 4.11
N LYS A 329 -12.11 8.43 4.59
CA LYS A 329 -12.92 9.66 4.58
C LYS A 329 -12.26 10.83 5.31
N SER A 330 -11.42 10.54 6.31
CA SER A 330 -10.66 11.54 7.07
C SER A 330 -9.50 12.19 6.31
N ILE A 331 -9.04 11.56 5.22
CA ILE A 331 -7.96 12.09 4.40
C ILE A 331 -8.53 13.15 3.45
N ARG A 332 -7.95 14.35 3.48
CA ARG A 332 -8.25 15.42 2.54
C ARG A 332 -7.41 15.28 1.28
N VAL A 333 -8.01 15.37 0.11
CA VAL A 333 -7.32 15.23 -1.18
C VAL A 333 -7.25 16.58 -1.87
N LEU A 334 -6.07 17.18 -1.90
CA LEU A 334 -5.82 18.51 -2.49
C LEU A 334 -5.80 18.46 -4.02
N GLU A 335 -5.25 17.39 -4.60
CA GLU A 335 -5.25 17.19 -6.06
C GLU A 335 -5.33 15.71 -6.40
N TYR A 336 -6.10 15.37 -7.43
CA TYR A 336 -6.09 14.07 -8.10
C TYR A 336 -5.74 14.26 -9.58
N LYS A 337 -4.73 13.53 -10.07
CA LYS A 337 -4.16 13.72 -11.39
C LYS A 337 -3.96 12.39 -12.12
N VAL A 338 -4.38 12.35 -13.41
CA VAL A 338 -3.88 11.35 -14.36
C VAL A 338 -2.66 11.96 -15.04
N VAL A 339 -1.49 11.34 -14.86
CA VAL A 339 -0.21 11.87 -15.34
C VAL A 339 -0.03 11.55 -16.82
N LEU A 340 -0.01 12.58 -17.63
CA LEU A 340 0.10 12.47 -19.08
C LEU A 340 1.26 13.34 -19.60
N SER A 341 2.05 12.80 -20.55
CA SER A 341 2.98 13.56 -21.36
C SER A 341 2.40 13.70 -22.76
N VAL A 342 1.71 14.80 -23.04
CA VAL A 342 0.98 15.03 -24.30
C VAL A 342 1.45 16.33 -24.96
N LYS A 343 1.71 16.26 -26.27
CA LYS A 343 1.97 17.42 -27.13
C LYS A 343 1.10 17.28 -28.39
N ASN A 344 0.39 18.33 -28.75
CA ASN A 344 -0.53 18.37 -29.91
C ASN A 344 -1.54 17.20 -29.92
N GLY A 345 -2.13 16.90 -28.75
CA GLY A 345 -3.14 15.84 -28.59
C GLY A 345 -2.63 14.39 -28.70
N LYS A 346 -1.32 14.17 -28.83
CA LYS A 346 -0.68 12.86 -28.89
C LYS A 346 0.29 12.67 -27.73
N PHE A 347 0.50 11.42 -27.29
CA PHE A 347 1.56 11.12 -26.36
C PHE A 347 2.92 11.56 -26.93
N SER A 348 3.72 12.22 -26.09
CA SER A 348 5.03 12.77 -26.47
C SER A 348 6.16 11.81 -26.09
N GLY A 349 6.98 11.47 -27.08
CA GLY A 349 8.12 10.58 -26.86
C GLY A 349 7.72 9.11 -26.61
N VAL A 350 8.52 8.41 -25.80
CA VAL A 350 8.26 7.02 -25.39
C VAL A 350 7.06 6.98 -24.45
N ILE A 351 6.09 6.11 -24.74
CA ILE A 351 4.98 5.82 -23.83
C ILE A 351 5.51 4.87 -22.76
N PRO A 352 5.47 5.24 -21.47
CA PRO A 352 6.15 4.50 -20.40
C PRO A 352 5.51 3.15 -20.09
N SER A 353 4.19 3.07 -20.20
CA SER A 353 3.35 1.90 -19.92
C SER A 353 2.08 1.97 -20.77
N ASP A 354 1.38 0.84 -20.92
CA ASP A 354 0.00 0.80 -21.41
C ASP A 354 -1.00 1.39 -20.41
N HIS A 355 -0.54 1.72 -19.20
CA HIS A 355 -1.28 2.49 -18.20
C HIS A 355 -0.69 3.90 -18.04
N ASN A 356 -1.52 4.82 -17.60
CA ASN A 356 -1.14 6.14 -17.16
C ASN A 356 -1.04 6.15 -15.64
N MET A 357 0.05 6.65 -15.08
CA MET A 357 0.18 6.82 -13.63
C MET A 357 -0.94 7.71 -13.10
N VAL A 358 -1.53 7.35 -11.97
CA VAL A 358 -2.39 8.23 -11.19
C VAL A 358 -1.65 8.72 -9.94
N ARG A 359 -1.81 10.00 -9.60
CA ARG A 359 -1.18 10.65 -8.45
C ARG A 359 -2.21 11.49 -7.69
N ALA A 360 -2.14 11.44 -6.37
CA ALA A 360 -2.88 12.37 -5.52
C ALA A 360 -1.93 13.12 -4.58
N THR A 361 -2.27 14.38 -4.26
CA THR A 361 -1.69 15.11 -3.13
C THR A 361 -2.73 15.08 -2.02
N ILE A 362 -2.34 14.58 -0.86
CA ILE A 362 -3.22 14.36 0.28
C ILE A 362 -2.71 15.09 1.53
N LEU A 363 -3.62 15.36 2.47
CA LEU A 363 -3.30 15.71 3.85
C LEU A 363 -3.85 14.61 4.75
N LEU A 364 -2.98 14.09 5.61
CA LEU A 364 -3.36 13.16 6.67
C LEU A 364 -4.09 13.92 7.79
N PRO A 365 -5.09 13.28 8.46
CA PRO A 365 -5.83 13.92 9.56
C PRO A 365 -4.98 14.17 10.78
#